data_ec7ac4da8a220af6a99fc2dec728738d
#
_entry.id   ec7ac4da8a220af6a99fc2dec728738d
#
_cell.length_a   1.000
_cell.length_b   1.000
_cell.length_c   1.000
_cell.angle_alpha   90.00
_cell.angle_beta   90.00
_cell.angle_gamma   90.00
#
_symmetry.space_group_name_H-M   'P 1'
#
loop_
_entity.id
_entity.type
_entity.pdbx_description
1 polymer ?
#
loop_
_entity_poly.entity_id
_entity_poly.type
_entity_poly.pdbx_seq_one_letter_code
_entity_poly.pdbx_strand_id
1 'polypeptide(L)'
;MKVFDEHLKGPNQLAVSRSEVSVTAADLLKVPSGAITEKGIRENVQAALLYLDSWLQGTGAVAINFLMEDAATAEIALMQLWQWIHHRAVTSDGRTITKEFVLGIVKEEVAKVHGNSNSGSGPALHTAAEILEHRITAPIDALDDFVTLEAYKHIIKKSSA
;
A
#
# COMPACT_ATOMS: atom_id res chain seq x y z
N MET A 1 27.65 -8.40 10.81
CA MET A 1 28.56 -9.54 10.67
C MET A 1 28.18 -10.65 11.66
N LYS A 2 28.17 -10.41 12.98
CA LYS A 2 27.94 -11.46 14.00
C LYS A 2 26.78 -12.43 13.71
N VAL A 3 25.61 -11.94 13.30
CA VAL A 3 24.45 -12.78 12.95
C VAL A 3 24.73 -13.67 11.73
N PHE A 4 25.44 -13.13 10.73
CA PHE A 4 25.85 -13.93 9.57
C PHE A 4 26.84 -15.02 9.96
N ASP A 5 27.82 -14.70 10.82
CA ASP A 5 28.84 -15.66 11.29
C ASP A 5 28.23 -16.80 12.10
N GLU A 6 27.16 -16.53 12.84
CA GLU A 6 26.42 -17.55 13.62
C GLU A 6 25.62 -18.52 12.71
N HIS A 7 25.12 -18.05 11.55
CA HIS A 7 24.24 -18.82 10.67
C HIS A 7 24.95 -19.38 9.44
N LEU A 8 25.91 -18.68 8.90
CA LEU A 8 26.72 -19.12 7.76
C LEU A 8 27.95 -19.85 8.25
N LYS A 9 27.91 -21.19 8.27
CA LYS A 9 28.98 -22.03 8.78
C LYS A 9 30.20 -22.16 7.86
N GLY A 10 30.25 -21.41 6.77
CA GLY A 10 31.37 -21.43 5.82
C GLY A 10 31.02 -20.63 4.56
N PRO A 11 31.99 -20.35 3.68
CA PRO A 11 31.78 -19.68 2.42
C PRO A 11 31.01 -20.56 1.42
N ASN A 12 30.33 -19.91 0.46
CA ASN A 12 29.76 -20.54 -0.73
C ASN A 12 28.88 -21.79 -0.45
N GLN A 13 27.82 -21.63 0.37
CA GLN A 13 26.91 -22.72 0.75
C GLN A 13 25.82 -23.01 -0.30
N LEU A 14 26.10 -22.84 -1.60
CA LEU A 14 25.14 -23.06 -2.69
C LEU A 14 24.66 -24.52 -2.80
N ALA A 15 25.46 -25.48 -2.35
CA ALA A 15 25.10 -26.87 -2.35
C ALA A 15 24.25 -27.32 -1.14
N VAL A 16 24.04 -26.45 -0.16
CA VAL A 16 23.19 -26.76 0.99
C VAL A 16 21.73 -26.67 0.57
N SER A 17 21.10 -27.84 0.44
CA SER A 17 19.68 -27.91 0.11
C SER A 17 18.81 -27.68 1.36
N ARG A 18 17.58 -27.20 1.14
CA ARG A 18 16.55 -27.05 2.17
C ARG A 18 15.59 -28.24 2.13
N SER A 19 16.15 -29.46 2.09
CA SER A 19 15.37 -30.70 1.99
C SER A 19 14.43 -30.94 3.18
N GLU A 20 14.69 -30.30 4.30
CA GLU A 20 13.81 -30.29 5.49
C GLU A 20 12.55 -29.47 5.34
N VAL A 21 12.48 -28.59 4.32
CA VAL A 21 11.33 -27.73 4.06
C VAL A 21 10.45 -28.38 3.00
N SER A 22 9.21 -28.67 3.37
CA SER A 22 8.17 -29.13 2.44
C SER A 22 7.02 -28.14 2.46
N VAL A 23 6.70 -27.55 1.30
CA VAL A 23 5.59 -26.59 1.15
C VAL A 23 4.48 -27.27 0.38
N THR A 24 3.31 -27.34 0.98
CA THR A 24 2.10 -27.93 0.38
C THR A 24 1.24 -26.86 -0.27
N ALA A 25 0.27 -27.29 -1.11
CA ALA A 25 -0.75 -26.40 -1.65
C ALA A 25 -1.55 -25.70 -0.53
N ALA A 26 -1.82 -26.40 0.58
CA ALA A 26 -2.51 -25.82 1.73
C ALA A 26 -1.71 -24.69 2.39
N ASP A 27 -0.39 -24.81 2.46
CA ASP A 27 0.47 -23.75 2.99
C ASP A 27 0.43 -22.50 2.12
N LEU A 28 0.44 -22.67 0.80
CA LEU A 28 0.39 -21.55 -0.16
C LEU A 28 -0.97 -20.88 -0.22
N LEU A 29 -2.05 -21.63 -0.03
CA LEU A 29 -3.44 -21.12 -0.07
C LEU A 29 -3.92 -20.61 1.29
N LYS A 30 -3.12 -20.76 2.34
CA LYS A 30 -3.50 -20.30 3.68
C LYS A 30 -3.59 -18.78 3.72
N VAL A 31 -4.79 -18.29 3.99
CA VAL A 31 -5.00 -16.85 4.22
C VAL A 31 -4.32 -16.45 5.52
N PRO A 32 -3.43 -15.43 5.52
CA PRO A 32 -2.81 -14.93 6.73
C PRO A 32 -3.86 -14.46 7.74
N SER A 33 -3.67 -14.81 9.01
CA SER A 33 -4.48 -14.30 10.10
C SER A 33 -3.83 -13.07 10.73
N GLY A 34 -4.64 -12.12 11.18
CA GLY A 34 -4.15 -10.91 11.84
C GLY A 34 -5.32 -10.01 12.26
N ALA A 35 -5.05 -9.12 13.19
CA ALA A 35 -6.01 -8.10 13.60
C ALA A 35 -5.97 -6.92 12.63
N ILE A 36 -7.12 -6.49 12.15
CA ILE A 36 -7.26 -5.24 11.39
C ILE A 36 -7.46 -4.11 12.39
N THR A 37 -6.63 -3.08 12.32
CA THR A 37 -6.70 -1.94 13.23
C THR A 37 -6.91 -0.64 12.48
N GLU A 38 -7.50 0.38 13.12
CA GLU A 38 -7.59 1.72 12.53
C GLU A 38 -6.20 2.27 12.18
N LYS A 39 -5.19 2.00 13.02
CA LYS A 39 -3.81 2.37 12.74
C LYS A 39 -3.33 1.77 11.43
N GLY A 40 -3.55 0.47 11.19
CA GLY A 40 -3.18 -0.20 9.94
C GLY A 40 -3.94 0.35 8.72
N ILE A 41 -5.22 0.72 8.89
CA ILE A 41 -5.99 1.40 7.83
C ILE A 41 -5.35 2.75 7.49
N ARG A 42 -4.98 3.56 8.49
CA ARG A 42 -4.31 4.85 8.29
C ARG A 42 -2.94 4.70 7.63
N GLU A 43 -2.15 3.72 8.04
CA GLU A 43 -0.85 3.43 7.43
C GLU A 43 -0.98 3.04 5.96
N ASN A 44 -1.97 2.22 5.60
CA ASN A 44 -2.26 1.89 4.20
C ASN A 44 -2.72 3.12 3.40
N VAL A 45 -3.58 3.96 3.97
CA VAL A 45 -4.00 5.22 3.32
C VAL A 45 -2.79 6.12 3.09
N GLN A 46 -1.92 6.31 4.09
CA GLN A 46 -0.71 7.13 3.94
C GLN A 46 0.24 6.57 2.88
N ALA A 47 0.51 5.26 2.90
CA ALA A 47 1.40 4.62 1.93
C ALA A 47 0.89 4.83 0.49
N ALA A 48 -0.37 4.55 0.23
CA ALA A 48 -0.95 4.72 -1.11
C ALA A 48 -1.04 6.20 -1.53
N LEU A 49 -1.49 7.09 -0.65
CA LEU A 49 -1.67 8.50 -0.91
C LEU A 49 -0.34 9.21 -1.23
N LEU A 50 0.65 9.07 -0.35
CA LEU A 50 1.94 9.75 -0.49
C LEU A 50 2.77 9.13 -1.62
N TYR A 51 2.64 7.84 -1.86
CA TYR A 51 3.25 7.21 -3.01
C TYR A 51 2.68 7.76 -4.32
N LEU A 52 1.35 7.80 -4.46
CA LEU A 52 0.69 8.35 -5.67
C LEU A 52 1.05 9.82 -5.89
N ASP A 53 1.08 10.64 -4.84
CA ASP A 53 1.53 12.04 -4.93
C ASP A 53 2.95 12.14 -5.49
N SER A 54 3.88 11.35 -4.96
CA SER A 54 5.28 11.29 -5.42
C SER A 54 5.39 10.76 -6.85
N TRP A 55 4.65 9.72 -7.19
CA TRP A 55 4.67 9.11 -8.52
C TRP A 55 4.15 10.06 -9.60
N LEU A 56 3.06 10.78 -9.33
CA LEU A 56 2.50 11.81 -10.23
C LEU A 56 3.45 12.98 -10.49
N GLN A 57 4.48 13.12 -9.65
CA GLN A 57 5.56 14.10 -9.79
C GLN A 57 6.81 13.51 -10.45
N GLY A 58 6.80 12.23 -10.83
CA GLY A 58 7.87 11.56 -11.55
C GLY A 58 8.83 10.76 -10.66
N THR A 59 8.52 10.55 -9.37
CA THR A 59 9.36 9.76 -8.46
C THR A 59 8.67 8.46 -8.08
N GLY A 60 9.21 7.32 -8.51
CA GLY A 60 8.64 6.00 -8.34
C GLY A 60 9.08 5.22 -7.10
N ALA A 61 9.86 5.83 -6.21
CA ALA A 61 10.24 5.30 -4.90
C ALA A 61 10.32 6.46 -3.91
N VAL A 62 9.67 6.34 -2.75
CA VAL A 62 9.56 7.44 -1.79
C VAL A 62 9.73 6.93 -0.35
N ALA A 63 10.44 7.71 0.47
CA ALA A 63 10.57 7.42 1.89
C ALA A 63 9.32 7.88 2.64
N ILE A 64 8.57 6.93 3.21
CA ILE A 64 7.38 7.16 4.02
C ILE A 64 7.58 6.46 5.36
N ASN A 65 7.46 7.17 6.47
CA ASN A 65 7.60 6.62 7.82
C ASN A 65 8.89 5.77 8.02
N PHE A 66 10.02 6.24 7.50
CA PHE A 66 11.34 5.55 7.52
C PHE A 66 11.41 4.26 6.70
N LEU A 67 10.44 3.99 5.85
CA LEU A 67 10.41 2.89 4.88
C LEU A 67 10.52 3.44 3.47
N MET A 68 11.18 2.71 2.58
CA MET A 68 11.23 3.04 1.15
C MET A 68 10.08 2.32 0.46
N GLU A 69 9.05 3.09 0.14
CA GLU A 69 7.84 2.58 -0.52
C GLU A 69 7.97 2.65 -2.04
N ASP A 70 7.45 1.63 -2.70
CA ASP A 70 7.40 1.52 -4.16
C ASP A 70 5.96 1.24 -4.67
N ALA A 71 5.82 1.03 -5.98
CA ALA A 71 4.51 0.77 -6.58
C ALA A 71 3.86 -0.51 -6.04
N ALA A 72 4.65 -1.53 -5.68
CA ALA A 72 4.10 -2.78 -5.17
C ALA A 72 3.50 -2.60 -3.76
N THR A 73 4.19 -1.87 -2.87
CA THR A 73 3.66 -1.57 -1.53
C THR A 73 2.42 -0.67 -1.59
N ALA A 74 2.38 0.29 -2.49
CA ALA A 74 1.20 1.13 -2.71
C ALA A 74 0.00 0.30 -3.22
N GLU A 75 0.23 -0.60 -4.18
CA GLU A 75 -0.82 -1.50 -4.68
C GLU A 75 -1.34 -2.43 -3.58
N ILE A 76 -0.46 -3.05 -2.79
CA ILE A 76 -0.84 -3.92 -1.67
C ILE A 76 -1.68 -3.14 -0.66
N ALA A 77 -1.24 -1.95 -0.27
CA ALA A 77 -1.95 -1.09 0.68
C ALA A 77 -3.36 -0.74 0.17
N LEU A 78 -3.47 -0.33 -1.09
CA LEU A 78 -4.72 0.01 -1.75
C LEU A 78 -5.66 -1.20 -1.84
N MET A 79 -5.15 -2.35 -2.27
CA MET A 79 -5.94 -3.57 -2.41
C MET A 79 -6.40 -4.14 -1.07
N GLN A 80 -5.63 -3.97 0.00
CA GLN A 80 -6.10 -4.31 1.35
C GLN A 80 -7.28 -3.42 1.78
N LEU A 81 -7.20 -2.11 1.56
CA LEU A 81 -8.31 -1.19 1.84
C LEU A 81 -9.56 -1.58 1.05
N TRP A 82 -9.41 -1.84 -0.25
CA TRP A 82 -10.49 -2.28 -1.11
C TRP A 82 -11.13 -3.59 -0.60
N GLN A 83 -10.32 -4.60 -0.29
CA GLN A 83 -10.80 -5.89 0.22
C GLN A 83 -11.54 -5.72 1.56
N TRP A 84 -11.01 -4.93 2.47
CA TRP A 84 -11.64 -4.71 3.77
C TRP A 84 -12.99 -4.01 3.63
N ILE A 85 -13.12 -3.05 2.72
CA ILE A 85 -14.39 -2.40 2.39
C ILE A 85 -15.36 -3.39 1.74
N HIS A 86 -14.91 -4.08 0.70
CA HIS A 86 -15.73 -4.99 -0.10
C HIS A 86 -16.30 -6.15 0.74
N HIS A 87 -15.48 -6.74 1.59
CA HIS A 87 -15.88 -7.83 2.48
C HIS A 87 -16.47 -7.35 3.81
N ARG A 88 -16.62 -6.05 4.03
CA ARG A 88 -17.12 -5.47 5.29
C ARG A 88 -16.38 -6.03 6.50
N ALA A 89 -15.05 -6.12 6.40
CA ALA A 89 -14.20 -6.63 7.46
C ALA A 89 -14.40 -5.83 8.76
N VAL A 90 -14.05 -6.42 9.89
CA VAL A 90 -14.24 -5.81 11.19
C VAL A 90 -12.88 -5.54 11.83
N THR A 91 -12.71 -4.34 12.36
CA THR A 91 -11.52 -3.97 13.13
C THR A 91 -11.47 -4.69 14.49
N SER A 92 -10.30 -4.74 15.10
CA SER A 92 -10.09 -5.36 16.40
C SER A 92 -10.91 -4.73 17.54
N ASP A 93 -11.37 -3.49 17.38
CA ASP A 93 -12.28 -2.78 18.30
C ASP A 93 -13.77 -2.93 17.93
N GLY A 94 -14.09 -3.79 16.97
CA GLY A 94 -15.46 -4.17 16.63
C GLY A 94 -16.16 -3.27 15.61
N ARG A 95 -15.48 -2.31 14.97
CA ARG A 95 -16.09 -1.45 13.95
C ARG A 95 -16.06 -2.14 12.58
N THR A 96 -17.18 -2.12 11.89
CA THR A 96 -17.26 -2.56 10.49
C THR A 96 -16.55 -1.54 9.58
N ILE A 97 -15.68 -2.02 8.72
CA ILE A 97 -14.97 -1.20 7.74
C ILE A 97 -15.93 -0.94 6.58
N THR A 98 -16.40 0.30 6.49
CA THR A 98 -17.29 0.77 5.42
C THR A 98 -16.54 1.76 4.53
N LYS A 99 -17.09 1.99 3.34
CA LYS A 99 -16.62 3.01 2.42
C LYS A 99 -16.51 4.38 3.10
N GLU A 100 -17.56 4.79 3.80
CA GLU A 100 -17.64 6.10 4.47
C GLU A 100 -16.57 6.24 5.56
N PHE A 101 -16.32 5.16 6.31
CA PHE A 101 -15.28 5.13 7.34
C PHE A 101 -13.89 5.35 6.74
N VAL A 102 -13.54 4.61 5.69
CA VAL A 102 -12.22 4.74 5.05
C VAL A 102 -12.07 6.08 4.34
N LEU A 103 -13.09 6.57 3.63
CA LEU A 103 -13.08 7.89 3.00
C LEU A 103 -12.94 9.02 4.03
N GLY A 104 -13.50 8.86 5.23
CA GLY A 104 -13.27 9.77 6.34
C GLY A 104 -11.79 9.85 6.72
N ILE A 105 -11.14 8.69 6.83
CA ILE A 105 -9.70 8.60 7.11
C ILE A 105 -8.87 9.23 5.98
N VAL A 106 -9.20 8.98 4.71
CA VAL A 106 -8.50 9.62 3.58
C VAL A 106 -8.53 11.14 3.71
N LYS A 107 -9.70 11.74 3.97
CA LYS A 107 -9.84 13.19 4.17
C LYS A 107 -9.00 13.72 5.33
N GLU A 108 -8.97 13.00 6.45
CA GLU A 108 -8.15 13.37 7.60
C GLU A 108 -6.64 13.31 7.28
N GLU A 109 -6.18 12.28 6.58
CA GLU A 109 -4.78 12.15 6.21
C GLU A 109 -4.37 13.22 5.18
N VAL A 110 -5.20 13.53 4.18
CA VAL A 110 -4.98 14.66 3.27
C VAL A 110 -4.86 15.98 4.04
N ALA A 111 -5.76 16.24 4.99
CA ALA A 111 -5.71 17.46 5.80
C ALA A 111 -4.44 17.56 6.65
N LYS A 112 -3.97 16.45 7.23
CA LYS A 112 -2.71 16.40 7.99
C LYS A 112 -1.51 16.73 7.12
N VAL A 113 -1.46 16.18 5.90
CA VAL A 113 -0.38 16.43 4.94
C VAL A 113 -0.36 17.90 4.52
N HIS A 114 -1.50 18.50 4.22
CA HIS A 114 -1.61 19.93 3.91
C HIS A 114 -1.23 20.84 5.08
N GLY A 115 -1.57 20.47 6.31
CA GLY A 115 -1.29 21.26 7.51
C GLY A 115 0.17 21.21 7.96
N ASN A 116 0.95 20.26 7.44
CA ASN A 116 2.35 20.07 7.83
C ASN A 116 3.29 20.56 6.72
N SER A 117 3.77 21.79 6.83
CA SER A 117 4.69 22.42 5.87
C SER A 117 5.97 21.62 5.60
N ASN A 118 6.31 20.66 6.46
CA ASN A 118 7.50 19.81 6.34
C ASN A 118 7.18 18.41 5.77
N SER A 119 5.94 18.13 5.40
CA SER A 119 5.52 16.78 5.01
C SER A 119 5.93 16.36 3.60
N GLY A 120 6.57 17.24 2.83
CA GLY A 120 7.00 16.92 1.45
C GLY A 120 5.83 16.66 0.48
N SER A 121 4.60 17.07 0.86
CA SER A 121 3.44 16.94 -0.02
C SER A 121 3.63 17.77 -1.29
N GLY A 122 3.43 17.12 -2.43
CA GLY A 122 3.53 17.75 -3.72
C GLY A 122 2.20 18.35 -4.19
N PRO A 123 2.24 19.05 -5.33
CA PRO A 123 1.05 19.66 -5.95
C PRO A 123 0.04 18.62 -6.46
N ALA A 124 0.39 17.35 -6.46
CA ALA A 124 -0.44 16.26 -6.98
C ALA A 124 -1.29 15.55 -5.90
N LEU A 125 -1.17 15.96 -4.62
CA LEU A 125 -1.83 15.29 -3.50
C LEU A 125 -3.36 15.17 -3.68
N HIS A 126 -4.01 16.19 -4.23
CA HIS A 126 -5.46 16.15 -4.46
C HIS A 126 -5.82 15.10 -5.52
N THR A 127 -5.08 15.08 -6.64
CA THR A 127 -5.25 14.05 -7.69
C THR A 127 -4.94 12.65 -7.14
N ALA A 128 -3.92 12.51 -6.29
CA ALA A 128 -3.60 11.25 -5.64
C ALA A 128 -4.75 10.75 -4.74
N ALA A 129 -5.38 11.67 -4.00
CA ALA A 129 -6.54 11.35 -3.17
C ALA A 129 -7.75 10.92 -4.02
N GLU A 130 -8.05 11.61 -5.12
CA GLU A 130 -9.13 11.24 -6.04
C GLU A 130 -8.93 9.84 -6.63
N ILE A 131 -7.70 9.51 -7.06
CA ILE A 131 -7.36 8.18 -7.58
C ILE A 131 -7.54 7.12 -6.48
N LEU A 132 -7.02 7.38 -5.29
CA LEU A 132 -7.16 6.47 -4.15
C LEU A 132 -8.63 6.22 -3.80
N GLU A 133 -9.42 7.28 -3.64
CA GLU A 133 -10.86 7.19 -3.33
C GLU A 133 -11.63 6.41 -4.39
N HIS A 134 -11.35 6.67 -5.68
CA HIS A 134 -11.97 5.94 -6.78
C HIS A 134 -11.64 4.46 -6.71
N ARG A 135 -10.37 4.11 -6.61
CA ARG A 135 -9.90 2.72 -6.60
C ARG A 135 -10.43 1.90 -5.42
N ILE A 136 -10.35 2.41 -4.19
CA ILE A 136 -10.83 1.65 -3.01
C ILE A 136 -12.34 1.47 -2.97
N THR A 137 -13.08 2.20 -3.79
CA THR A 137 -14.55 2.12 -3.85
C THR A 137 -15.10 1.54 -5.15
N ALA A 138 -14.23 1.21 -6.10
CA ALA A 138 -14.61 0.64 -7.38
C ALA A 138 -15.26 -0.75 -7.21
N PRO A 139 -16.28 -1.09 -7.99
CA PRO A 139 -16.76 -2.46 -8.08
C PRO A 139 -15.69 -3.34 -8.75
N ILE A 140 -15.75 -4.66 -8.49
CA ILE A 140 -14.71 -5.60 -8.92
C ILE A 140 -14.48 -5.63 -10.43
N ASP A 141 -15.53 -5.45 -11.19
CA ASP A 141 -15.53 -5.44 -12.67
C ASP A 141 -15.00 -4.13 -13.28
N ALA A 142 -14.85 -3.09 -12.47
CA ALA A 142 -14.29 -1.79 -12.84
C ALA A 142 -12.94 -1.51 -12.17
N LEU A 143 -12.36 -2.48 -11.48
CA LEU A 143 -11.08 -2.32 -10.83
C LEU A 143 -9.94 -2.46 -11.86
N ASP A 144 -9.15 -1.41 -12.04
CA ASP A 144 -7.95 -1.47 -12.90
C ASP A 144 -6.94 -2.52 -12.40
N ASP A 145 -6.21 -3.14 -13.31
CA ASP A 145 -5.22 -4.18 -13.00
C ASP A 145 -4.06 -3.70 -12.12
N PHE A 146 -3.73 -2.40 -12.17
CA PHE A 146 -2.64 -1.83 -11.39
C PHE A 146 -2.83 -0.33 -11.12
N VAL A 147 -2.36 0.15 -9.95
CA VAL A 147 -2.57 1.53 -9.45
C VAL A 147 -2.06 2.61 -10.41
N THR A 148 -0.99 2.35 -11.14
CA THR A 148 -0.38 3.33 -12.05
C THR A 148 -1.16 3.51 -13.36
N LEU A 149 -2.06 2.60 -13.73
CA LEU A 149 -2.83 2.71 -14.97
C LEU A 149 -3.75 3.93 -14.98
N GLU A 150 -4.46 4.18 -13.89
CA GLU A 150 -5.27 5.39 -13.73
C GLU A 150 -4.40 6.63 -13.58
N ALA A 151 -3.40 6.56 -12.72
CA ALA A 151 -2.47 7.67 -12.46
C ALA A 151 -1.74 8.14 -13.73
N TYR A 152 -1.38 7.24 -14.62
CA TYR A 152 -0.70 7.53 -15.88
C TYR A 152 -1.50 8.48 -16.79
N LYS A 153 -2.84 8.38 -16.78
CA LYS A 153 -3.73 9.26 -17.55
C LYS A 153 -3.56 10.73 -17.18
N HIS A 154 -3.17 11.02 -15.94
CA HIS A 154 -2.94 12.38 -15.44
C HIS A 154 -1.58 12.96 -15.84
N ILE A 155 -0.59 12.12 -16.09
CA ILE A 155 0.74 12.53 -16.56
C ILE A 155 0.70 12.87 -18.05
N ILE A 156 0.07 12.04 -18.88
CA ILE A 156 0.00 12.25 -20.34
C ILE A 156 -0.69 13.59 -20.67
N LYS A 157 -1.75 13.94 -19.97
CA LYS A 157 -2.49 15.21 -20.19
C LYS A 157 -1.63 16.44 -19.94
N LYS A 158 -0.65 16.38 -19.04
CA LYS A 158 0.27 17.50 -18.75
C LYS A 158 1.30 17.73 -19.83
N SER A 159 1.65 16.71 -20.62
CA SER A 159 2.64 16.83 -21.71
C SER A 159 2.06 17.35 -23.03
N SER A 160 0.73 17.52 -23.09
CA SER A 160 0.01 17.98 -24.31
C SER A 160 -0.43 19.46 -24.22
N ALA A 161 -0.07 20.16 -23.16
CA ALA A 161 -0.35 21.58 -22.92
C ALA A 161 0.94 22.39 -22.91
#